data_5ff031a80363a82610993f91e5d2399f
#
_entry.id   5ff031a80363a82610993f91e5d2399f
#
_cell.length_a   1.000
_cell.length_b   1.000
_cell.length_c   1.000
_cell.angle_alpha   90.00
_cell.angle_beta   90.00
_cell.angle_gamma   90.00
#
_symmetry.space_group_name_H-M   'P 1'
#
loop_
_entity.id
_entity.type
_entity.pdbx_description
1 polymer ?
#
loop_
_entity_poly.entity_id
_entity_poly.type
_entity_poly.pdbx_seq_one_letter_code
_entity_poly.pdbx_strand_id
1 'polypeptide(L)'
;MALAALLWGLGGALAGRFMREIPPEVLIPLRFLLSFLLLLPLVLARPPHPDERRRLLGVGLALSGAQAFYYLAIHATTVATGIFLQYLAPSLLTLYALLKGERLPGRALFGVGLALLGAYLLVVGPEGLRGGALGVAYGLLSAVSFSAYAP
;
A
#
# COMPACT_ATOMS: atom_id res chain seq x y z
N MET A 1 12.73 6.94 -11.99
CA MET A 1 12.31 5.72 -11.25
C MET A 1 13.14 5.48 -10.00
N ALA A 2 14.48 5.43 -10.05
CA ALA A 2 15.33 5.15 -8.88
C ALA A 2 15.13 6.09 -7.68
N LEU A 3 15.05 7.41 -7.93
CA LEU A 3 14.83 8.40 -6.86
C LEU A 3 13.48 8.19 -6.15
N ALA A 4 12.42 7.91 -6.91
CA ALA A 4 11.11 7.63 -6.33
C ALA A 4 11.12 6.37 -5.45
N ALA A 5 11.80 5.30 -5.89
CA ALA A 5 11.95 4.07 -5.12
C ALA A 5 12.76 4.30 -3.83
N LEU A 6 13.83 5.10 -3.89
CA LEU A 6 14.62 5.46 -2.71
C LEU A 6 13.81 6.29 -1.71
N LEU A 7 13.08 7.31 -2.19
CA LEU A 7 12.22 8.14 -1.32
C LEU A 7 11.09 7.33 -0.69
N TRP A 8 10.50 6.41 -1.45
CA TRP A 8 9.46 5.52 -0.94
C TRP A 8 9.99 4.56 0.13
N GLY A 9 11.14 3.91 -0.15
CA GLY A 9 11.80 3.01 0.81
C GLY A 9 12.24 3.72 2.08
N LEU A 10 12.84 4.92 1.95
CA LEU A 10 13.24 5.75 3.08
C LEU A 10 12.01 6.17 3.92
N GLY A 11 10.92 6.56 3.27
CA GLY A 11 9.66 6.90 3.93
C GLY A 11 9.11 5.73 4.76
N GLY A 12 9.15 4.51 4.22
CA GLY A 12 8.74 3.29 4.95
C GLY A 12 9.64 2.98 6.15
N ALA A 13 10.97 3.08 5.96
CA ALA A 13 11.93 2.83 7.03
C ALA A 13 11.82 3.86 8.18
N LEU A 14 11.68 5.15 7.85
CA LEU A 14 11.44 6.21 8.83
C LEU A 14 10.11 6.00 9.58
N ALA A 15 9.05 5.68 8.86
CA ALA A 15 7.76 5.39 9.47
C ALA A 15 7.85 4.24 10.47
N GLY A 16 8.51 3.13 10.11
CA GLY A 16 8.72 1.99 11.02
C GLY A 16 9.53 2.35 12.25
N ARG A 17 10.45 3.32 12.16
CA ARG A 17 11.17 3.86 13.32
C ARG A 17 10.26 4.72 14.20
N PHE A 18 9.54 5.68 13.61
CA PHE A 18 8.67 6.57 14.36
C PHE A 18 7.49 5.83 15.02
N MET A 19 6.98 4.75 14.43
CA MET A 19 5.91 3.94 15.04
C MET A 19 6.33 3.19 16.30
N ARG A 20 7.60 3.17 16.66
CA ARG A 20 8.06 2.65 17.95
C ARG A 20 7.81 3.63 19.10
N GLU A 21 7.72 4.93 18.78
CA GLU A 21 7.59 6.02 19.75
C GLU A 21 6.23 6.71 19.64
N ILE A 22 5.66 6.74 18.44
CA ILE A 22 4.41 7.44 18.12
C ILE A 22 3.38 6.41 17.63
N PRO A 23 2.21 6.32 18.26
CA PRO A 23 1.18 5.39 17.82
C PRO A 23 0.64 5.75 16.42
N PRO A 24 0.22 4.74 15.62
CA PRO A 24 -0.22 4.95 14.25
C PRO A 24 -1.39 5.93 14.13
N GLU A 25 -2.27 6.00 15.14
CA GLU A 25 -3.41 6.91 15.21
C GLU A 25 -3.01 8.39 15.16
N VAL A 26 -1.80 8.71 15.61
CA VAL A 26 -1.23 10.06 15.57
C VAL A 26 -0.37 10.26 14.32
N LEU A 27 0.45 9.27 14.00
CA LEU A 27 1.41 9.38 12.88
C LEU A 27 0.70 9.46 11.52
N ILE A 28 -0.36 8.67 11.32
CA ILE A 28 -1.10 8.62 10.04
C ILE A 28 -1.77 9.97 9.74
N PRO A 29 -2.60 10.55 10.62
CA PRO A 29 -3.22 11.85 10.38
C PRO A 29 -2.19 12.98 10.21
N LEU A 30 -1.14 12.98 11.03
CA LEU A 30 -0.08 13.99 10.95
C LEU A 30 0.60 13.99 9.58
N ARG A 31 0.92 12.80 9.04
CA ARG A 31 1.51 12.67 7.73
C ARG A 31 0.58 13.17 6.62
N PHE A 32 -0.72 12.82 6.68
CA PHE A 32 -1.69 13.32 5.70
C PHE A 32 -1.85 14.83 5.79
N LEU A 33 -1.89 15.39 6.99
CA LEU A 33 -1.96 16.83 7.22
C LEU A 33 -0.73 17.54 6.63
N LEU A 34 0.47 17.06 6.92
CA LEU A 34 1.70 17.62 6.36
C LEU A 34 1.72 17.55 4.83
N SER A 35 1.34 16.40 4.27
CA SER A 35 1.25 16.24 2.82
C SER A 35 0.23 17.19 2.19
N PHE A 36 -0.91 17.36 2.83
CA PHE A 36 -1.95 18.31 2.41
C PHE A 36 -1.43 19.75 2.43
N LEU A 37 -0.80 20.18 3.52
CA LEU A 37 -0.26 21.53 3.66
C LEU A 37 0.83 21.81 2.63
N LEU A 38 1.70 20.84 2.35
CA LEU A 38 2.76 20.99 1.33
C LEU A 38 2.20 21.06 -0.09
N LEU A 39 1.12 20.34 -0.38
CA LEU A 39 0.53 20.31 -1.72
C LEU A 39 -0.52 21.42 -1.92
N LEU A 40 -1.05 21.99 -0.85
CA LEU A 40 -2.09 23.01 -0.90
C LEU A 40 -1.75 24.21 -1.81
N PRO A 41 -0.54 24.82 -1.72
CA PRO A 41 -0.18 25.94 -2.61
C PRO A 41 -0.22 25.56 -4.09
N LEU A 42 0.18 24.32 -4.41
CA LEU A 42 0.18 23.81 -5.77
C LEU A 42 -1.23 23.63 -6.32
N VAL A 43 -2.14 23.09 -5.49
CA VAL A 43 -3.56 22.91 -5.83
C VAL A 43 -4.29 24.23 -5.97
N LEU A 44 -3.96 25.22 -5.12
CA LEU A 44 -4.52 26.57 -5.22
C LEU A 44 -4.03 27.32 -6.45
N ALA A 45 -2.77 27.13 -6.83
CA ALA A 45 -2.20 27.73 -8.05
C ALA A 45 -2.75 27.11 -9.35
N ARG A 46 -3.11 25.83 -9.31
CA ARG A 46 -3.64 25.07 -10.46
C ARG A 46 -4.80 24.17 -9.99
N PRO A 47 -6.01 24.74 -9.78
CA PRO A 47 -7.14 23.96 -9.31
C PRO A 47 -7.55 22.92 -10.38
N PRO A 48 -7.89 21.70 -9.96
CA PRO A 48 -8.34 20.67 -10.89
C PRO A 48 -9.68 21.05 -11.52
N HIS A 49 -9.86 20.63 -12.77
CA HIS A 49 -11.10 20.84 -13.50
C HIS A 49 -12.29 20.18 -12.76
N PRO A 50 -13.50 20.78 -12.77
CA PRO A 50 -14.65 20.22 -12.07
C PRO A 50 -14.95 18.75 -12.37
N ASP A 51 -14.79 18.34 -13.64
CA ASP A 51 -15.03 16.97 -14.09
C ASP A 51 -13.99 15.97 -13.54
N GLU A 52 -12.80 16.44 -13.22
CA GLU A 52 -11.73 15.60 -12.65
C GLU A 52 -11.86 15.43 -11.13
N ARG A 53 -12.60 16.32 -10.46
CA ARG A 53 -12.68 16.32 -8.98
C ARG A 53 -13.19 15.00 -8.41
N ARG A 54 -14.22 14.40 -9.02
CA ARG A 54 -14.77 13.11 -8.57
C ARG A 54 -13.73 11.99 -8.70
N ARG A 55 -13.02 11.96 -9.81
CA ARG A 55 -11.95 10.98 -10.05
C ARG A 55 -10.80 11.17 -9.08
N LEU A 56 -10.35 12.41 -8.87
CA LEU A 56 -9.29 12.74 -7.91
C LEU A 56 -9.69 12.40 -6.48
N LEU A 57 -10.95 12.62 -6.07
CA LEU A 57 -11.44 12.21 -4.76
C LEU A 57 -11.42 10.69 -4.60
N GLY A 58 -11.89 9.94 -5.60
CA GLY A 58 -11.87 8.47 -5.57
C GLY A 58 -10.45 7.92 -5.47
N VAL A 59 -9.53 8.42 -6.31
CA VAL A 59 -8.11 8.08 -6.29
C VAL A 59 -7.48 8.47 -4.95
N GLY A 60 -7.77 9.67 -4.44
CA GLY A 60 -7.26 10.14 -3.15
C GLY A 60 -7.72 9.28 -1.98
N LEU A 61 -9.00 8.88 -1.95
CA LEU A 61 -9.53 7.99 -0.92
C LEU A 61 -8.90 6.59 -0.98
N ALA A 62 -8.77 6.01 -2.17
CA ALA A 62 -8.14 4.71 -2.37
C ALA A 62 -6.67 4.73 -1.94
N LEU A 63 -5.93 5.78 -2.34
CA LEU A 63 -4.52 5.93 -1.97
C LEU A 63 -4.36 6.19 -0.46
N SER A 64 -5.22 7.02 0.13
CA SER A 64 -5.21 7.28 1.58
C SER A 64 -5.51 6.01 2.37
N GLY A 65 -6.50 5.23 1.94
CA GLY A 65 -6.82 3.92 2.51
C GLY A 65 -5.65 2.95 2.41
N ALA A 66 -5.03 2.85 1.23
CA ALA A 66 -3.84 2.02 1.03
C ALA A 66 -2.71 2.39 2.00
N GLN A 67 -2.44 3.68 2.16
CA GLN A 67 -1.39 4.17 3.05
C GLN A 67 -1.74 3.95 4.54
N ALA A 68 -2.98 4.21 4.95
CA ALA A 68 -3.42 4.01 6.33
C ALA A 68 -3.29 2.52 6.72
N PHE A 69 -3.83 1.61 5.91
CA PHE A 69 -3.73 0.18 6.15
C PHE A 69 -2.29 -0.34 6.09
N TYR A 70 -1.45 0.24 5.21
CA TYR A 70 -0.02 -0.07 5.16
C TYR A 70 0.68 0.25 6.49
N TYR A 71 0.41 1.42 7.09
CA TYR A 71 1.01 1.78 8.37
C TYR A 71 0.50 0.91 9.52
N LEU A 72 -0.80 0.58 9.53
CA LEU A 72 -1.37 -0.36 10.50
C LEU A 72 -0.75 -1.75 10.35
N ALA A 73 -0.51 -2.21 9.11
CA ALA A 73 0.19 -3.47 8.87
C ALA A 73 1.63 -3.46 9.40
N ILE A 74 2.39 -2.38 9.16
CA ILE A 74 3.76 -2.22 9.68
C ILE A 74 3.75 -2.26 11.21
N HIS A 75 2.82 -1.55 11.85
CA HIS A 75 2.72 -1.52 13.30
C HIS A 75 2.41 -2.89 13.90
N ALA A 76 1.50 -3.63 13.26
CA ALA A 76 1.07 -4.95 13.72
C ALA A 76 2.04 -6.08 13.35
N THR A 77 2.92 -5.87 12.36
CA THR A 77 3.86 -6.90 11.88
C THR A 77 5.31 -6.38 11.89
N THR A 78 5.86 -6.18 10.70
CA THR A 78 7.16 -5.54 10.46
C THR A 78 7.10 -4.67 9.21
N VAL A 79 8.08 -3.76 9.08
CA VAL A 79 8.19 -2.94 7.86
C VAL A 79 8.28 -3.81 6.60
N ALA A 80 9.09 -4.88 6.64
CA ALA A 80 9.24 -5.79 5.51
C ALA A 80 7.92 -6.48 5.14
N THR A 81 7.20 -7.01 6.13
CA THR A 81 5.91 -7.69 5.94
C THR A 81 4.86 -6.73 5.41
N GLY A 82 4.75 -5.53 6.00
CA GLY A 82 3.79 -4.51 5.55
C GLY A 82 4.02 -4.08 4.10
N ILE A 83 5.27 -3.80 3.73
CA ILE A 83 5.65 -3.45 2.35
C ILE A 83 5.31 -4.60 1.40
N PHE A 84 5.69 -5.83 1.76
CA PHE A 84 5.52 -6.97 0.88
C PHE A 84 4.03 -7.30 0.64
N LEU A 85 3.21 -7.24 1.69
CA LEU A 85 1.77 -7.43 1.56
C LEU A 85 1.11 -6.36 0.68
N GLN A 86 1.53 -5.10 0.79
CA GLN A 86 1.05 -4.04 -0.11
C GLN A 86 1.43 -4.30 -1.57
N TYR A 87 2.66 -4.81 -1.82
CA TYR A 87 3.11 -5.15 -3.16
C TYR A 87 2.46 -6.42 -3.75
N LEU A 88 1.55 -7.08 -3.05
CA LEU A 88 0.66 -8.07 -3.65
C LEU A 88 -0.42 -7.43 -4.55
N ALA A 89 -0.59 -6.12 -4.55
CA ALA A 89 -1.57 -5.43 -5.41
C ALA A 89 -1.48 -5.82 -6.90
N PRO A 90 -0.30 -5.84 -7.56
CA PRO A 90 -0.20 -6.31 -8.94
C PRO A 90 -0.64 -7.77 -9.11
N SER A 91 -0.39 -8.63 -8.10
CA SER A 91 -0.83 -10.02 -8.12
C SER A 91 -2.36 -10.13 -8.02
N LEU A 92 -2.99 -9.30 -7.20
CA LEU A 92 -4.45 -9.22 -7.09
C LEU A 92 -5.08 -8.74 -8.40
N LEU A 93 -4.50 -7.73 -9.06
CA LEU A 93 -4.95 -7.27 -10.36
C LEU A 93 -4.82 -8.36 -11.44
N THR A 94 -3.71 -9.10 -11.42
CA THR A 94 -3.49 -10.23 -12.33
C THR A 94 -4.52 -11.33 -12.11
N LEU A 95 -4.81 -11.68 -10.86
CA LEU A 95 -5.87 -12.65 -10.52
C LEU A 95 -7.25 -12.15 -10.94
N TYR A 96 -7.54 -10.88 -10.74
CA TYR A 96 -8.79 -10.26 -11.19
C TYR A 96 -8.96 -10.32 -12.72
N ALA A 97 -7.90 -10.03 -13.48
CA ALA A 97 -7.90 -10.16 -14.95
C ALA A 97 -8.16 -11.61 -15.40
N LEU A 98 -7.56 -12.59 -14.70
CA LEU A 98 -7.85 -14.02 -14.95
C LEU A 98 -9.32 -14.37 -14.69
N LEU A 99 -9.90 -13.89 -13.60
CA LEU A 99 -11.32 -14.13 -13.29
C LEU A 99 -12.25 -13.53 -14.33
N LYS A 100 -11.82 -12.45 -15.01
CA LYS A 100 -12.53 -11.86 -16.15
C LYS A 100 -12.32 -12.63 -17.47
N GLY A 101 -11.53 -13.69 -17.46
CA GLY A 101 -11.26 -14.50 -18.66
C GLY A 101 -10.17 -13.94 -19.56
N GLU A 102 -9.38 -12.97 -19.08
CA GLU A 102 -8.25 -12.43 -19.85
C GLU A 102 -7.13 -13.48 -19.97
N ARG A 103 -6.59 -13.62 -21.18
CA ARG A 103 -5.45 -14.51 -21.41
C ARG A 103 -4.16 -13.82 -21.03
N LEU A 104 -3.56 -14.25 -19.94
CA LEU A 104 -2.31 -13.71 -19.44
C LEU A 104 -1.10 -14.56 -19.85
N PRO A 105 0.05 -13.95 -20.13
CA PRO A 105 1.26 -14.71 -20.47
C PRO A 105 1.72 -15.53 -19.25
N GLY A 106 2.24 -16.73 -19.49
CA GLY A 106 2.68 -17.66 -18.44
C GLY A 106 3.71 -17.05 -17.47
N ARG A 107 4.54 -16.11 -17.95
CA ARG A 107 5.49 -15.36 -17.11
C ARG A 107 4.79 -14.48 -16.07
N ALA A 108 3.60 -13.93 -16.35
CA ALA A 108 2.84 -13.16 -15.36
C ALA A 108 2.29 -14.10 -14.28
N LEU A 109 1.78 -15.27 -14.63
CA LEU A 109 1.32 -16.28 -13.69
C LEU A 109 2.45 -16.81 -12.80
N PHE A 110 3.61 -17.05 -13.38
CA PHE A 110 4.81 -17.43 -12.63
C PHE A 110 5.23 -16.35 -11.63
N GLY A 111 5.20 -15.06 -12.04
CA GLY A 111 5.47 -13.93 -11.16
C GLY A 111 4.48 -13.84 -9.99
N VAL A 112 3.19 -14.05 -10.22
CA VAL A 112 2.17 -14.12 -9.17
C VAL A 112 2.46 -15.26 -8.20
N GLY A 113 2.79 -16.46 -8.71
CA GLY A 113 3.14 -17.61 -7.88
C GLY A 113 4.35 -17.32 -6.97
N LEU A 114 5.41 -16.72 -7.52
CA LEU A 114 6.58 -16.28 -6.75
C LEU A 114 6.23 -15.22 -5.69
N ALA A 115 5.38 -14.25 -6.02
CA ALA A 115 4.95 -13.22 -5.10
C ALA A 115 4.14 -13.81 -3.94
N LEU A 116 3.22 -14.72 -4.22
CA LEU A 116 2.43 -15.42 -3.20
C LEU A 116 3.30 -16.30 -2.30
N LEU A 117 4.28 -17.02 -2.88
CA LEU A 117 5.24 -17.80 -2.11
C LEU A 117 6.09 -16.90 -1.19
N GLY A 118 6.59 -15.79 -1.71
CA GLY A 118 7.33 -14.80 -0.91
C GLY A 118 6.49 -14.23 0.23
N ALA A 119 5.21 -13.90 -0.03
CA ALA A 119 4.27 -13.45 1.01
C ALA A 119 4.09 -14.53 2.09
N TYR A 120 3.89 -15.77 1.67
CA TYR A 120 3.76 -16.89 2.60
C TYR A 120 4.99 -17.03 3.51
N LEU A 121 6.19 -17.04 2.94
CA LEU A 121 7.44 -17.17 3.69
C LEU A 121 7.71 -16.00 4.65
N LEU A 122 7.24 -14.78 4.32
CA LEU A 122 7.36 -13.61 5.19
C LEU A 122 6.35 -13.63 6.32
N VAL A 123 5.13 -14.05 6.03
CA VAL A 123 4.00 -13.97 6.96
C VAL A 123 3.96 -15.18 7.90
N VAL A 124 4.31 -16.35 7.40
CA VAL A 124 4.27 -17.59 8.17
C VAL A 124 5.64 -17.92 8.73
N GLY A 125 5.76 -17.90 10.05
CA GLY A 125 6.95 -18.34 10.78
C GLY A 125 6.71 -19.68 11.49
N PRO A 126 7.75 -20.22 12.18
CA PRO A 126 7.63 -21.49 12.92
C PRO A 126 6.54 -21.46 14.01
N GLU A 127 6.22 -20.28 14.52
CA GLU A 127 5.22 -20.07 15.59
C GLU A 127 3.83 -19.63 15.04
N GLY A 128 3.63 -19.70 13.72
CA GLY A 128 2.41 -19.27 13.06
C GLY A 128 2.53 -17.92 12.36
N LEU A 129 1.42 -17.14 12.29
CA LEU A 129 1.38 -15.86 11.61
C LEU A 129 2.17 -14.78 12.37
N ARG A 130 3.22 -14.26 11.74
CA ARG A 130 4.00 -13.12 12.27
C ARG A 130 3.14 -11.86 12.28
N GLY A 131 2.90 -11.29 13.46
CA GLY A 131 2.05 -10.12 13.65
C GLY A 131 0.55 -10.43 13.70
N GLY A 132 0.20 -11.71 13.76
CA GLY A 132 -1.18 -12.17 13.91
C GLY A 132 -2.06 -11.94 12.67
N ALA A 133 -3.28 -12.46 12.72
CA ALA A 133 -4.23 -12.35 11.62
C ALA A 133 -4.62 -10.89 11.28
N LEU A 134 -4.65 -10.01 12.29
CA LEU A 134 -5.02 -8.60 12.12
C LEU A 134 -3.99 -7.84 11.28
N GLY A 135 -2.69 -8.05 11.53
CA GLY A 135 -1.63 -7.42 10.77
C GLY A 135 -1.63 -7.84 9.30
N VAL A 136 -1.86 -9.12 9.04
CA VAL A 136 -2.01 -9.65 7.68
C VAL A 136 -3.25 -9.07 7.00
N ALA A 137 -4.38 -8.98 7.71
CA ALA A 137 -5.60 -8.36 7.19
C ALA A 137 -5.39 -6.90 6.78
N TYR A 138 -4.70 -6.10 7.60
CA TYR A 138 -4.34 -4.73 7.23
C TYR A 138 -3.45 -4.67 5.98
N GLY A 139 -2.47 -5.56 5.86
CA GLY A 139 -1.62 -5.63 4.67
C GLY A 139 -2.42 -5.96 3.39
N LEU A 140 -3.34 -6.92 3.48
CA LEU A 140 -4.22 -7.26 2.36
C LEU A 140 -5.21 -6.13 2.02
N LEU A 141 -5.79 -5.47 3.00
CA LEU A 141 -6.63 -4.28 2.79
C LEU A 141 -5.86 -3.15 2.12
N SER A 142 -4.59 -2.96 2.50
CA SER A 142 -3.68 -2.02 1.82
C SER A 142 -3.50 -2.41 0.34
N ALA A 143 -3.26 -3.69 0.04
CA ALA A 143 -3.10 -4.16 -1.33
C ALA A 143 -4.39 -3.98 -2.16
N VAL A 144 -5.56 -4.29 -1.60
CA VAL A 144 -6.86 -4.08 -2.26
C VAL A 144 -7.10 -2.60 -2.54
N SER A 145 -6.88 -1.72 -1.54
CA SER A 145 -7.02 -0.27 -1.71
C SER A 145 -6.04 0.28 -2.74
N PHE A 146 -4.82 -0.23 -2.77
CA PHE A 146 -3.81 0.14 -3.77
C PHE A 146 -4.20 -0.36 -5.17
N SER A 147 -4.79 -1.55 -5.28
CA SER A 147 -5.32 -2.08 -6.56
C SER A 147 -6.47 -1.24 -7.09
N ALA A 148 -7.32 -0.70 -6.22
CA ALA A 148 -8.42 0.19 -6.61
C ALA A 148 -7.95 1.56 -7.12
N TYR A 149 -6.74 1.97 -6.76
CA TYR A 149 -6.08 3.19 -7.26
C TYR A 149 -5.41 2.97 -8.62
N ALA A 150 -4.93 1.76 -8.91
CA ALA A 150 -4.27 1.45 -10.17
C ALA A 150 -5.28 1.53 -11.33
N PRO A 151 -4.95 2.23 -12.42
CA PRO A 151 -5.83 2.37 -13.58
C PRO A 151 -6.04 1.05 -14.33
#